data_3b455a28b63fbe9166feaf806c1d3470
#
_entry.id   3b455a28b63fbe9166feaf806c1d3470
#
_cell.length_a   1.000
_cell.length_b   1.000
_cell.length_c   1.000
_cell.angle_alpha   90.00
_cell.angle_beta   90.00
_cell.angle_gamma   90.00
#
_symmetry.space_group_name_H-M   'P 1'
#
loop_
_entity.id
_entity.type
_entity.pdbx_description
1 polymer ?
#
loop_
_entity_poly.entity_id
_entity_poly.type
_entity_poly.pdbx_seq_one_letter_code
_entity_poly.pdbx_strand_id
1 'polypeptide(L)'
;MGVTKSRAQYLRWKWVQPYLFISPFFIVFAIFGLYPLISGFIISLQDKGVFTGLANYIKLITDNLFRISIVNAFLYTLGSIFIILPVALGAALLLNSKFMGAKSGPVGTIFFIPNVTSVIVIGIVFKFILRERGGVLNSLLGIFSLGPVGFLTNPQFGIAVMVFIGIWRYFGVNSLYFLSGLQGISPELSEAARIDGASYWQEFWLVKFPLLQPITKFIVFFAITGSFSLFGDVISMVDYNGGARYSYLYPLMHLYNIMFRQNQVNYAASIGYMMALILLILTTLQRSIIMKDEEEGLI
;
A
#
# COMPACT_ATOMS: atom_id res chain seq x y z
N MET A 1 -39.71 -46.61 -19.76
CA MET A 1 -39.48 -45.97 -18.43
C MET A 1 -38.03 -45.66 -18.09
N GLY A 2 -37.03 -45.96 -18.96
CA GLY A 2 -35.61 -45.75 -18.66
C GLY A 2 -35.04 -44.37 -19.06
N VAL A 3 -35.67 -43.63 -19.98
CA VAL A 3 -35.09 -42.39 -20.56
C VAL A 3 -35.27 -41.14 -19.64
N THR A 4 -36.27 -41.13 -18.81
CA THR A 4 -36.58 -40.02 -17.91
C THR A 4 -35.60 -39.92 -16.72
N LYS A 5 -35.10 -41.07 -16.20
CA LYS A 5 -34.11 -41.09 -15.13
C LYS A 5 -32.72 -40.54 -15.56
N SER A 6 -32.32 -40.83 -16.79
CA SER A 6 -31.01 -40.39 -17.33
C SER A 6 -30.96 -38.86 -17.55
N ARG A 7 -32.08 -38.26 -17.98
CA ARG A 7 -32.18 -36.81 -18.22
C ARG A 7 -32.17 -36.01 -16.90
N ALA A 8 -32.86 -36.53 -15.88
CA ALA A 8 -32.84 -35.91 -14.54
C ALA A 8 -31.46 -36.05 -13.86
N GLN A 9 -30.78 -37.19 -14.04
CA GLN A 9 -29.40 -37.37 -13.57
C GLN A 9 -28.39 -36.46 -14.30
N TYR A 10 -28.50 -36.34 -15.62
CA TYR A 10 -27.69 -35.45 -16.44
C TYR A 10 -27.88 -33.97 -16.06
N LEU A 11 -29.13 -33.53 -15.83
CA LEU A 11 -29.42 -32.17 -15.36
C LEU A 11 -28.84 -31.92 -13.97
N ARG A 12 -28.97 -32.86 -13.03
CA ARG A 12 -28.36 -32.78 -11.70
C ARG A 12 -26.84 -32.70 -11.79
N TRP A 13 -26.19 -33.51 -12.63
CA TRP A 13 -24.75 -33.51 -12.82
C TRP A 13 -24.26 -32.17 -13.39
N LYS A 14 -24.99 -31.60 -14.34
CA LYS A 14 -24.69 -30.32 -14.96
C LYS A 14 -24.68 -29.15 -13.95
N TRP A 15 -25.52 -29.24 -12.91
CA TRP A 15 -25.55 -28.26 -11.83
C TRP A 15 -24.45 -28.49 -10.75
N VAL A 16 -24.04 -29.71 -10.51
CA VAL A 16 -23.03 -30.07 -9.50
C VAL A 16 -21.60 -29.92 -10.03
N GLN A 17 -21.41 -30.22 -11.31
CA GLN A 17 -20.08 -30.19 -11.94
C GLN A 17 -19.32 -28.89 -11.74
N PRO A 18 -19.87 -27.68 -11.92
CA PRO A 18 -19.14 -26.44 -11.66
C PRO A 18 -18.66 -26.32 -10.21
N TYR A 19 -19.48 -26.71 -9.24
CA TYR A 19 -19.12 -26.67 -7.82
C TYR A 19 -18.00 -27.67 -7.48
N LEU A 20 -17.98 -28.82 -8.15
CA LEU A 20 -16.93 -29.81 -7.95
C LEU A 20 -15.57 -29.30 -8.47
N PHE A 21 -15.56 -28.57 -9.58
CA PHE A 21 -14.34 -27.96 -10.12
C PHE A 21 -13.82 -26.82 -9.25
N ILE A 22 -14.67 -26.03 -8.59
CA ILE A 22 -14.25 -24.95 -7.71
C ILE A 22 -14.04 -25.39 -6.25
N SER A 23 -14.52 -26.59 -5.87
CA SER A 23 -14.43 -27.11 -4.50
C SER A 23 -13.01 -27.19 -3.95
N PRO A 24 -11.94 -27.57 -4.70
CA PRO A 24 -10.59 -27.59 -4.16
C PRO A 24 -10.13 -26.23 -3.65
N PHE A 25 -10.49 -25.16 -4.38
CA PHE A 25 -10.22 -23.80 -3.94
C PHE A 25 -10.94 -23.47 -2.62
N PHE A 26 -12.23 -23.77 -2.53
CA PHE A 26 -13.00 -23.48 -1.30
C PHE A 26 -12.54 -24.31 -0.11
N ILE A 27 -12.11 -25.57 -0.31
CA ILE A 27 -11.58 -26.40 0.75
C ILE A 27 -10.25 -25.81 1.29
N VAL A 28 -9.32 -25.46 0.40
CA VAL A 28 -8.05 -24.81 0.78
C VAL A 28 -8.32 -23.46 1.46
N PHE A 29 -9.21 -22.65 0.92
CA PHE A 29 -9.60 -21.37 1.52
C PHE A 29 -10.26 -21.54 2.90
N ALA A 30 -11.13 -22.53 3.08
CA ALA A 30 -11.76 -22.79 4.38
C ALA A 30 -10.74 -23.20 5.44
N ILE A 31 -9.76 -24.05 5.08
CA ILE A 31 -8.76 -24.56 6.02
C ILE A 31 -7.68 -23.50 6.32
N PHE A 32 -7.15 -22.84 5.31
CA PHE A 32 -5.96 -21.98 5.46
C PHE A 32 -6.30 -20.47 5.48
N GLY A 33 -7.50 -20.08 5.12
CA GLY A 33 -8.00 -18.71 5.16
C GLY A 33 -9.05 -18.50 6.25
N LEU A 34 -10.21 -19.12 6.09
CA LEU A 34 -11.37 -18.86 6.93
C LEU A 34 -11.19 -19.35 8.37
N TYR A 35 -10.66 -20.58 8.55
CA TYR A 35 -10.41 -21.13 9.89
C TYR A 35 -9.40 -20.31 10.70
N PRO A 36 -8.19 -19.92 10.18
CA PRO A 36 -7.30 -19.04 10.92
C PRO A 36 -7.88 -17.65 11.18
N LEU A 37 -8.68 -17.12 10.27
CA LEU A 37 -9.37 -15.85 10.46
C LEU A 37 -10.36 -15.94 11.65
N ILE A 38 -11.24 -16.94 11.68
CA ILE A 38 -12.21 -17.09 12.78
C ILE A 38 -11.50 -17.40 14.09
N SER A 39 -10.57 -18.36 14.10
CA SER A 39 -9.83 -18.73 15.31
C SER A 39 -8.99 -17.58 15.86
N GLY A 40 -8.34 -16.80 14.99
CA GLY A 40 -7.61 -15.59 15.38
C GLY A 40 -8.53 -14.55 16.03
N PHE A 41 -9.76 -14.37 15.52
CA PHE A 41 -10.74 -13.49 16.15
C PHE A 41 -11.13 -13.99 17.56
N ILE A 42 -11.40 -15.28 17.72
CA ILE A 42 -11.69 -15.86 19.03
C ILE A 42 -10.50 -15.67 19.99
N ILE A 43 -9.27 -15.89 19.52
CA ILE A 43 -8.03 -15.68 20.30
C ILE A 43 -7.90 -14.21 20.72
N SER A 44 -8.29 -13.24 19.89
CA SER A 44 -8.22 -11.81 20.23
C SER A 44 -9.15 -11.42 21.40
N LEU A 45 -10.19 -12.20 21.64
CA LEU A 45 -11.17 -12.02 22.74
C LEU A 45 -10.77 -12.77 24.03
N GLN A 46 -9.61 -13.38 24.07
CA GLN A 46 -9.10 -14.16 25.19
C GLN A 46 -7.84 -13.53 25.78
N ASP A 47 -7.54 -13.83 27.03
CA ASP A 47 -6.22 -13.66 27.64
C ASP A 47 -5.82 -14.97 28.32
N LYS A 48 -4.63 -15.51 27.95
CA LYS A 48 -4.11 -16.79 28.46
C LYS A 48 -5.12 -17.95 28.44
N GLY A 49 -5.94 -18.01 27.38
CA GLY A 49 -6.96 -19.05 27.21
C GLY A 49 -8.28 -18.81 27.91
N VAL A 50 -8.42 -17.71 28.65
CA VAL A 50 -9.68 -17.32 29.31
C VAL A 50 -10.38 -16.27 28.45
N PHE A 51 -11.67 -16.41 28.22
CA PHE A 51 -12.47 -15.43 27.48
C PHE A 51 -12.63 -14.15 28.32
N THR A 52 -12.10 -13.04 27.80
CA THR A 52 -12.10 -11.72 28.44
C THR A 52 -12.91 -10.67 27.66
N GLY A 53 -13.56 -11.09 26.56
CA GLY A 53 -14.33 -10.19 25.71
C GLY A 53 -13.46 -9.12 25.07
N LEU A 54 -13.82 -7.85 25.23
CA LEU A 54 -13.13 -6.73 24.58
C LEU A 54 -11.94 -6.16 25.38
N ALA A 55 -11.48 -6.84 26.44
CA ALA A 55 -10.41 -6.31 27.31
C ALA A 55 -9.12 -5.95 26.52
N ASN A 56 -8.68 -6.80 25.57
CA ASN A 56 -7.53 -6.53 24.72
C ASN A 56 -7.72 -5.29 23.84
N TYR A 57 -8.92 -5.06 23.33
CA TYR A 57 -9.25 -3.90 22.51
C TYR A 57 -9.29 -2.60 23.33
N ILE A 58 -9.80 -2.65 24.57
CA ILE A 58 -9.78 -1.52 25.52
C ILE A 58 -8.32 -1.17 25.86
N LYS A 59 -7.49 -2.19 26.16
CA LYS A 59 -6.05 -2.00 26.38
C LYS A 59 -5.38 -1.34 25.15
N LEU A 60 -5.75 -1.77 23.95
CA LEU A 60 -5.16 -1.27 22.69
C LEU A 60 -5.45 0.22 22.47
N ILE A 61 -6.64 0.71 22.81
CA ILE A 61 -6.99 2.14 22.69
C ILE A 61 -6.08 3.01 23.56
N THR A 62 -5.61 2.49 24.70
CA THR A 62 -4.71 3.20 25.62
C THR A 62 -3.25 2.92 25.36
N ASP A 63 -2.91 2.01 24.42
CA ASP A 63 -1.53 1.68 24.06
C ASP A 63 -0.88 2.83 23.26
N ASN A 64 0.08 3.50 23.90
CA ASN A 64 0.81 4.60 23.27
C ASN A 64 1.62 4.17 22.04
N LEU A 65 2.20 2.95 22.06
CA LEU A 65 2.99 2.45 20.92
C LEU A 65 2.10 2.11 19.73
N PHE A 66 0.92 1.54 19.97
CA PHE A 66 -0.07 1.32 18.92
C PHE A 66 -0.49 2.67 18.31
N ARG A 67 -0.82 3.68 19.14
CA ARG A 67 -1.19 5.01 18.67
C ARG A 67 -0.08 5.64 17.81
N ILE A 68 1.20 5.58 18.27
CA ILE A 68 2.34 6.09 17.50
C ILE A 68 2.43 5.37 16.16
N SER A 69 2.29 4.04 16.14
CA SER A 69 2.39 3.26 14.92
C SER A 69 1.30 3.62 13.89
N ILE A 70 0.07 3.85 14.35
CA ILE A 70 -1.05 4.31 13.50
C ILE A 70 -0.78 5.71 12.95
N VAL A 71 -0.30 6.64 13.79
CA VAL A 71 0.05 8.00 13.35
C VAL A 71 1.16 7.96 12.30
N ASN A 72 2.21 7.15 12.50
CA ASN A 72 3.28 7.00 11.53
C ASN A 72 2.76 6.44 10.19
N ALA A 73 1.89 5.42 10.22
CA ALA A 73 1.27 4.87 9.02
C ALA A 73 0.41 5.92 8.30
N PHE A 74 -0.36 6.70 9.03
CA PHE A 74 -1.18 7.77 8.47
C PHE A 74 -0.34 8.88 7.84
N LEU A 75 0.71 9.35 8.53
CA LEU A 75 1.64 10.36 8.00
C LEU A 75 2.38 9.86 6.76
N TYR A 76 2.79 8.60 6.75
CA TYR A 76 3.39 8.00 5.56
C TYR A 76 2.38 7.89 4.40
N THR A 77 1.12 7.55 4.69
CA THR A 77 0.04 7.55 3.68
C THR A 77 -0.14 8.93 3.07
N LEU A 78 -0.18 9.99 3.90
CA LEU A 78 -0.24 11.36 3.40
C LEU A 78 0.98 11.71 2.55
N GLY A 79 2.19 11.37 2.99
CA GLY A 79 3.41 11.53 2.21
C GLY A 79 3.35 10.78 0.87
N SER A 80 2.78 9.57 0.86
CA SER A 80 2.58 8.81 -0.37
C SER A 80 1.61 9.49 -1.32
N ILE A 81 0.48 9.97 -0.84
CA ILE A 81 -0.55 10.63 -1.67
C ILE A 81 -0.06 11.98 -2.19
N PHE A 82 0.54 12.81 -1.33
CA PHE A 82 0.89 14.19 -1.70
C PHE A 82 2.29 14.37 -2.29
N ILE A 83 3.17 13.39 -2.18
CA ILE A 83 4.55 13.47 -2.69
C ILE A 83 4.82 12.36 -3.71
N ILE A 84 4.64 11.07 -3.32
CA ILE A 84 5.01 9.95 -4.20
C ILE A 84 4.10 9.90 -5.44
N LEU A 85 2.79 10.07 -5.28
CA LEU A 85 1.86 10.03 -6.41
C LEU A 85 2.08 11.17 -7.41
N PRO A 86 2.20 12.44 -7.02
CA PRO A 86 2.49 13.53 -7.96
C PRO A 86 3.83 13.34 -8.70
N VAL A 87 4.87 12.83 -8.02
CA VAL A 87 6.15 12.49 -8.67
C VAL A 87 5.96 11.39 -9.71
N ALA A 88 5.19 10.35 -9.37
CA ALA A 88 4.88 9.27 -10.29
C ALA A 88 4.04 9.72 -11.49
N LEU A 89 3.06 10.58 -11.26
CA LEU A 89 2.24 11.17 -12.32
C LEU A 89 3.08 12.05 -13.26
N GLY A 90 3.96 12.87 -12.70
CA GLY A 90 4.92 13.67 -13.49
C GLY A 90 5.81 12.79 -14.35
N ALA A 91 6.33 11.69 -13.82
CA ALA A 91 7.11 10.72 -14.57
C ALA A 91 6.29 10.03 -15.69
N ALA A 92 5.02 9.70 -15.41
CA ALA A 92 4.11 9.12 -16.41
C ALA A 92 3.82 10.10 -17.56
N LEU A 93 3.58 11.38 -17.26
CA LEU A 93 3.40 12.43 -18.27
C LEU A 93 4.64 12.58 -19.13
N LEU A 94 5.83 12.53 -18.52
CA LEU A 94 7.09 12.56 -19.27
C LEU A 94 7.22 11.34 -20.18
N LEU A 95 6.98 10.13 -19.66
CA LEU A 95 7.02 8.88 -20.45
C LEU A 95 6.00 8.88 -21.60
N ASN A 96 4.84 9.49 -21.41
CA ASN A 96 3.78 9.60 -22.43
C ASN A 96 4.03 10.74 -23.44
N SER A 97 5.06 11.56 -23.22
CA SER A 97 5.35 12.69 -24.09
C SER A 97 5.98 12.24 -25.42
N LYS A 98 5.78 13.05 -26.48
CA LYS A 98 6.43 12.85 -27.78
C LYS A 98 7.97 12.87 -27.68
N PHE A 99 8.53 13.55 -26.68
CA PHE A 99 9.96 13.62 -26.41
C PHE A 99 10.57 12.23 -26.10
N MET A 100 9.85 11.40 -25.36
CA MET A 100 10.32 10.05 -25.02
C MET A 100 10.18 9.07 -26.18
N GLY A 101 9.12 9.14 -26.99
CA GLY A 101 8.90 8.30 -28.15
C GLY A 101 9.19 6.82 -27.89
N ALA A 102 10.03 6.20 -28.73
CA ALA A 102 10.42 4.79 -28.59
C ALA A 102 11.23 4.47 -27.31
N LYS A 103 11.76 5.48 -26.61
CA LYS A 103 12.53 5.30 -25.37
C LYS A 103 11.65 5.09 -24.15
N SER A 104 10.35 5.35 -24.23
CA SER A 104 9.41 5.22 -23.08
C SER A 104 9.39 3.82 -22.50
N GLY A 105 9.41 2.77 -23.32
CA GLY A 105 9.43 1.37 -22.87
C GLY A 105 10.68 1.01 -22.05
N PRO A 106 11.90 1.15 -22.62
CA PRO A 106 13.13 0.88 -21.86
C PRO A 106 13.26 1.70 -20.58
N VAL A 107 12.93 2.99 -20.59
CA VAL A 107 12.98 3.85 -19.40
C VAL A 107 11.95 3.41 -18.37
N GLY A 108 10.72 3.08 -18.78
CA GLY A 108 9.70 2.53 -17.89
C GLY A 108 10.15 1.22 -17.22
N THR A 109 10.87 0.35 -17.97
CA THR A 109 11.45 -0.88 -17.41
C THR A 109 12.47 -0.57 -16.31
N ILE A 110 13.36 0.41 -16.52
CA ILE A 110 14.34 0.84 -15.52
C ILE A 110 13.61 1.38 -14.26
N PHE A 111 12.53 2.13 -14.42
CA PHE A 111 11.73 2.65 -13.32
C PHE A 111 11.07 1.54 -12.49
N PHE A 112 10.82 0.38 -13.07
CA PHE A 112 10.23 -0.75 -12.38
C PHE A 112 11.22 -1.54 -11.50
N ILE A 113 12.55 -1.47 -11.78
CA ILE A 113 13.59 -2.24 -11.07
C ILE A 113 13.52 -2.10 -9.53
N PRO A 114 13.36 -0.89 -8.95
CA PRO A 114 13.28 -0.75 -7.50
C PRO A 114 12.14 -1.55 -6.87
N ASN A 115 11.01 -1.69 -7.56
CA ASN A 115 9.83 -2.37 -7.04
C ASN A 115 10.02 -3.90 -6.92
N VAL A 116 10.83 -4.51 -7.78
CA VAL A 116 11.13 -5.96 -7.74
C VAL A 116 12.29 -6.31 -6.80
N THR A 117 12.97 -5.29 -6.26
CA THR A 117 14.07 -5.50 -5.32
C THR A 117 13.52 -5.96 -3.96
N SER A 118 14.21 -6.93 -3.32
CA SER A 118 13.84 -7.41 -1.99
C SER A 118 13.76 -6.28 -0.96
N VAL A 119 12.66 -6.23 -0.20
CA VAL A 119 12.43 -5.22 0.84
C VAL A 119 13.54 -5.18 1.89
N ILE A 120 14.10 -6.34 2.25
CA ILE A 120 15.20 -6.45 3.23
C ILE A 120 16.48 -5.83 2.66
N VAL A 121 16.78 -6.11 1.39
CA VAL A 121 17.95 -5.53 0.71
C VAL A 121 17.83 -4.01 0.63
N ILE A 122 16.64 -3.50 0.31
CA ILE A 122 16.37 -2.04 0.28
C ILE A 122 16.70 -1.43 1.65
N GLY A 123 16.17 -1.99 2.74
CA GLY A 123 16.44 -1.47 4.08
C GLY A 123 17.92 -1.49 4.44
N ILE A 124 18.65 -2.57 4.13
CA ILE A 124 20.10 -2.66 4.37
C ILE A 124 20.86 -1.59 3.55
N VAL A 125 20.55 -1.44 2.27
CA VAL A 125 21.21 -0.45 1.40
C VAL A 125 20.95 0.97 1.92
N PHE A 126 19.69 1.31 2.25
CA PHE A 126 19.38 2.62 2.80
C PHE A 126 19.97 2.84 4.20
N LYS A 127 20.12 1.81 5.03
CA LYS A 127 20.86 1.88 6.28
C LYS A 127 22.31 2.35 6.06
N PHE A 128 23.00 1.84 5.04
CA PHE A 128 24.35 2.28 4.68
C PHE A 128 24.36 3.70 4.09
N ILE A 129 23.42 4.02 3.20
CA ILE A 129 23.35 5.36 2.58
C ILE A 129 23.11 6.44 3.62
N LEU A 130 22.20 6.18 4.60
CA LEU A 130 21.73 7.14 5.58
C LEU A 130 22.51 7.13 6.90
N ARG A 131 23.56 6.28 7.02
CA ARG A 131 24.40 6.22 8.22
C ARG A 131 24.98 7.59 8.53
N GLU A 132 24.98 7.96 9.82
CA GLU A 132 25.45 9.27 10.30
C GLU A 132 26.93 9.47 10.03
N ARG A 133 27.78 8.46 10.35
CA ARG A 133 29.22 8.50 10.06
C ARG A 133 29.55 7.52 8.92
N GLY A 134 30.19 8.06 7.87
CA GLY A 134 30.57 7.26 6.69
C GLY A 134 29.43 6.86 5.78
N GLY A 135 28.23 7.41 5.95
CA GLY A 135 27.11 7.22 5.02
C GLY A 135 27.25 8.06 3.77
N VAL A 136 26.80 7.54 2.63
CA VAL A 136 26.94 8.19 1.33
C VAL A 136 26.30 9.59 1.35
N LEU A 137 25.08 9.71 1.88
CA LEU A 137 24.36 10.98 1.91
C LEU A 137 25.07 12.00 2.81
N ASN A 138 25.58 11.62 3.97
CA ASN A 138 26.34 12.50 4.84
C ASN A 138 27.72 12.86 4.26
N SER A 139 28.35 11.99 3.51
CA SER A 139 29.57 12.31 2.78
C SER A 139 29.34 13.37 1.69
N LEU A 140 28.21 13.29 0.98
CA LEU A 140 27.81 14.32 0.01
C LEU A 140 27.48 15.66 0.70
N LEU A 141 26.76 15.64 1.83
CA LEU A 141 26.49 16.85 2.62
C LEU A 141 27.77 17.49 3.13
N GLY A 142 28.79 16.69 3.48
CA GLY A 142 30.11 17.16 3.90
C GLY A 142 30.85 17.96 2.84
N ILE A 143 30.63 17.70 1.54
CA ILE A 143 31.20 18.50 0.44
C ILE A 143 30.71 19.95 0.51
N PHE A 144 29.48 20.17 0.98
CA PHE A 144 28.88 21.49 1.17
C PHE A 144 29.08 22.04 2.58
N SER A 145 30.01 21.47 3.37
CA SER A 145 30.27 21.84 4.77
C SER A 145 29.05 21.71 5.69
N LEU A 146 28.05 20.90 5.30
CA LEU A 146 26.93 20.56 6.14
C LEU A 146 27.33 19.41 7.07
N GLY A 147 27.17 19.61 8.38
CA GLY A 147 27.54 18.61 9.40
C GLY A 147 26.76 17.29 9.23
N PRO A 148 27.24 16.19 9.83
CA PRO A 148 26.54 14.93 9.74
C PRO A 148 25.13 15.01 10.33
N VAL A 149 24.17 14.52 9.57
CA VAL A 149 22.75 14.48 9.94
C VAL A 149 22.40 13.06 10.38
N GLY A 150 21.82 12.94 11.57
CA GLY A 150 21.36 11.67 12.13
C GLY A 150 20.01 11.23 11.52
N PHE A 151 19.97 10.89 10.25
CA PHE A 151 18.72 10.53 9.55
C PHE A 151 17.96 9.39 10.23
N LEU A 152 18.67 8.38 10.75
CA LEU A 152 18.07 7.21 11.40
C LEU A 152 18.01 7.34 12.92
N THR A 153 18.77 8.28 13.50
CA THR A 153 18.90 8.47 14.94
C THR A 153 18.10 9.65 15.48
N ASN A 154 17.75 10.63 14.64
CA ASN A 154 16.89 11.74 15.01
C ASN A 154 15.43 11.46 14.59
N PRO A 155 14.48 11.43 15.55
CA PRO A 155 13.07 11.07 15.27
C PRO A 155 12.35 12.02 14.31
N GLN A 156 12.83 13.25 14.15
CA GLN A 156 12.23 14.22 13.23
C GLN A 156 12.33 13.81 11.77
N PHE A 157 13.29 12.99 11.40
CA PHE A 157 13.49 12.53 10.02
C PHE A 157 12.73 11.25 9.68
N GLY A 158 12.14 10.55 10.66
CA GLY A 158 11.55 9.22 10.44
C GLY A 158 10.59 9.17 9.26
N ILE A 159 9.57 10.03 9.23
CA ILE A 159 8.59 10.07 8.13
C ILE A 159 9.25 10.53 6.82
N ALA A 160 10.09 11.57 6.86
CA ALA A 160 10.76 12.07 5.66
C ALA A 160 11.66 11.02 5.00
N VAL A 161 12.40 10.26 5.79
CA VAL A 161 13.23 9.13 5.32
C VAL A 161 12.35 8.05 4.69
N MET A 162 11.26 7.67 5.34
CA MET A 162 10.37 6.64 4.79
C MET A 162 9.69 7.09 3.48
N VAL A 163 9.27 8.34 3.39
CA VAL A 163 8.71 8.91 2.15
C VAL A 163 9.77 8.96 1.05
N PHE A 164 11.01 9.33 1.38
CA PHE A 164 12.13 9.33 0.43
C PHE A 164 12.41 7.92 -0.14
N ILE A 165 12.46 6.91 0.72
CA ILE A 165 12.59 5.50 0.30
C ILE A 165 11.37 5.08 -0.53
N GLY A 166 10.18 5.50 -0.12
CA GLY A 166 8.93 5.26 -0.85
C GLY A 166 8.92 5.89 -2.25
N ILE A 167 9.46 7.11 -2.41
CA ILE A 167 9.65 7.73 -3.73
C ILE A 167 10.51 6.81 -4.59
N TRP A 168 11.71 6.46 -4.13
CA TRP A 168 12.63 5.63 -4.88
C TRP A 168 12.02 4.28 -5.27
N ARG A 169 11.25 3.66 -4.38
CA ARG A 169 10.69 2.33 -4.56
C ARG A 169 9.43 2.31 -5.44
N TYR A 170 8.50 3.22 -5.18
CA TYR A 170 7.14 3.15 -5.71
C TYR A 170 6.86 4.13 -6.85
N PHE A 171 7.70 5.17 -7.07
CA PHE A 171 7.42 6.12 -8.15
C PHE A 171 7.34 5.43 -9.52
N GLY A 172 8.21 4.45 -9.76
CA GLY A 172 8.28 3.76 -11.03
C GLY A 172 7.03 2.92 -11.34
N VAL A 173 6.63 2.06 -10.42
CA VAL A 173 5.42 1.23 -10.62
C VAL A 173 4.17 2.08 -10.72
N ASN A 174 4.04 3.12 -9.89
CA ASN A 174 2.91 4.04 -9.95
C ASN A 174 2.90 4.85 -11.24
N SER A 175 4.09 5.24 -11.77
CA SER A 175 4.16 5.92 -13.05
C SER A 175 3.73 5.02 -14.21
N LEU A 176 3.98 3.71 -14.15
CA LEU A 176 3.47 2.76 -15.14
C LEU A 176 1.94 2.59 -15.07
N TYR A 177 1.35 2.60 -13.88
CA TYR A 177 -0.11 2.61 -13.74
C TYR A 177 -0.71 3.89 -14.36
N PHE A 178 -0.17 5.06 -14.05
CA PHE A 178 -0.62 6.30 -14.68
C PHE A 178 -0.37 6.32 -16.18
N LEU A 179 0.77 5.82 -16.66
CA LEU A 179 1.08 5.72 -18.08
C LEU A 179 0.04 4.86 -18.82
N SER A 180 -0.33 3.70 -18.24
CA SER A 180 -1.38 2.84 -18.81
C SER A 180 -2.72 3.58 -18.92
N GLY A 181 -3.07 4.38 -17.89
CA GLY A 181 -4.26 5.22 -17.94
C GLY A 181 -4.21 6.31 -19.00
N LEU A 182 -3.07 7.01 -19.09
CA LEU A 182 -2.87 8.05 -20.11
C LEU A 182 -2.96 7.50 -21.52
N GLN A 183 -2.46 6.29 -21.76
CA GLN A 183 -2.53 5.60 -23.05
C GLN A 183 -3.94 5.10 -23.38
N GLY A 184 -4.80 4.91 -22.38
CA GLY A 184 -6.20 4.54 -22.55
C GLY A 184 -7.13 5.71 -22.92
N ILE A 185 -6.66 6.96 -22.78
CA ILE A 185 -7.44 8.15 -23.12
C ILE A 185 -7.43 8.34 -24.65
N SER A 186 -8.65 8.44 -25.26
CA SER A 186 -8.76 8.71 -26.69
C SER A 186 -8.03 10.02 -27.08
N PRO A 187 -7.17 10.00 -28.10
CA PRO A 187 -6.52 11.21 -28.60
C PRO A 187 -7.51 12.31 -29.03
N GLU A 188 -8.70 11.91 -29.51
CA GLU A 188 -9.76 12.80 -29.96
C GLU A 188 -10.21 13.78 -28.87
N LEU A 189 -10.25 13.34 -27.60
CA LEU A 189 -10.61 14.22 -26.48
C LEU A 189 -9.58 15.33 -26.26
N SER A 190 -8.29 14.99 -26.40
CA SER A 190 -7.21 15.97 -26.32
C SER A 190 -7.18 16.92 -27.51
N GLU A 191 -7.52 16.43 -28.70
CA GLU A 191 -7.60 17.23 -29.93
C GLU A 191 -8.78 18.20 -29.87
N ALA A 192 -9.96 17.74 -29.46
CA ALA A 192 -11.14 18.59 -29.24
C ALA A 192 -10.85 19.73 -28.26
N ALA A 193 -10.28 19.42 -27.09
CA ALA A 193 -9.91 20.43 -26.11
C ALA A 193 -8.96 21.50 -26.68
N ARG A 194 -8.00 21.11 -27.55
CA ARG A 194 -7.08 22.03 -28.20
C ARG A 194 -7.76 22.88 -29.28
N ILE A 195 -8.71 22.33 -30.01
CA ILE A 195 -9.52 23.07 -30.98
C ILE A 195 -10.35 24.15 -30.27
N ASP A 196 -10.86 23.80 -29.05
CA ASP A 196 -11.58 24.73 -28.16
C ASP A 196 -10.64 25.77 -27.49
N GLY A 197 -9.34 25.75 -27.80
CA GLY A 197 -8.37 26.71 -27.29
C GLY A 197 -7.79 26.40 -25.92
N ALA A 198 -7.96 25.18 -25.39
CA ALA A 198 -7.40 24.80 -24.11
C ALA A 198 -5.86 24.80 -24.14
N SER A 199 -5.23 25.44 -23.16
CA SER A 199 -3.80 25.32 -22.91
C SER A 199 -3.45 23.90 -22.41
N TYR A 200 -2.15 23.54 -22.44
CA TYR A 200 -1.68 22.22 -21.95
C TYR A 200 -2.14 21.91 -20.51
N TRP A 201 -2.11 22.91 -19.62
CA TRP A 201 -2.57 22.74 -18.23
C TRP A 201 -4.08 22.62 -18.10
N GLN A 202 -4.84 23.31 -18.94
CA GLN A 202 -6.30 23.17 -19.00
C GLN A 202 -6.68 21.78 -19.57
N GLU A 203 -6.04 21.33 -20.65
CA GLU A 203 -6.21 19.98 -21.17
C GLU A 203 -5.89 18.91 -20.09
N PHE A 204 -4.82 19.11 -19.31
CA PHE A 204 -4.45 18.20 -18.25
C PHE A 204 -5.51 18.14 -17.13
N TRP A 205 -5.87 19.30 -16.55
CA TRP A 205 -6.75 19.33 -15.39
C TRP A 205 -8.22 19.09 -15.71
N LEU A 206 -8.69 19.49 -16.90
CA LEU A 206 -10.10 19.40 -17.27
C LEU A 206 -10.45 18.12 -18.05
N VAL A 207 -9.46 17.49 -18.70
CA VAL A 207 -9.70 16.29 -19.52
C VAL A 207 -8.93 15.09 -18.95
N LYS A 208 -7.60 15.15 -18.88
CA LYS A 208 -6.80 13.98 -18.54
C LYS A 208 -6.90 13.57 -17.08
N PHE A 209 -6.81 14.52 -16.15
CA PHE A 209 -6.80 14.23 -14.72
C PHE A 209 -8.14 13.62 -14.24
N PRO A 210 -9.31 14.09 -14.64
CA PRO A 210 -10.58 13.43 -14.33
C PRO A 210 -10.63 11.98 -14.86
N LEU A 211 -10.18 11.74 -16.09
CA LEU A 211 -10.13 10.40 -16.69
C LEU A 211 -9.10 9.47 -16.03
N LEU A 212 -8.11 10.02 -15.34
CA LEU A 212 -7.14 9.25 -14.54
C LEU A 212 -7.63 8.96 -13.11
N GLN A 213 -8.77 9.49 -12.69
CA GLN A 213 -9.27 9.26 -11.33
C GLN A 213 -9.40 7.78 -10.95
N PRO A 214 -9.92 6.84 -11.79
CA PRO A 214 -10.01 5.44 -11.41
C PRO A 214 -8.64 4.84 -11.04
N ILE A 215 -7.60 5.21 -11.80
CA ILE A 215 -6.22 4.77 -11.54
C ILE A 215 -5.64 5.44 -10.31
N THR A 216 -5.87 6.74 -10.14
CA THR A 216 -5.45 7.47 -8.93
C THR A 216 -6.05 6.83 -7.69
N LYS A 217 -7.34 6.52 -7.72
CA LYS A 217 -8.09 5.86 -6.64
C LYS A 217 -7.51 4.48 -6.32
N PHE A 218 -7.18 3.69 -7.36
CA PHE A 218 -6.52 2.40 -7.22
C PHE A 218 -5.15 2.52 -6.52
N ILE A 219 -4.31 3.47 -6.95
CA ILE A 219 -2.99 3.69 -6.33
C ILE A 219 -3.15 4.17 -4.88
N VAL A 220 -4.09 5.06 -4.59
CA VAL A 220 -4.38 5.53 -3.22
C VAL A 220 -4.81 4.38 -2.32
N PHE A 221 -5.63 3.45 -2.80
CA PHE A 221 -6.00 2.24 -2.07
C PHE A 221 -4.76 1.42 -1.66
N PHE A 222 -3.82 1.20 -2.60
CA PHE A 222 -2.57 0.51 -2.28
C PHE A 222 -1.64 1.31 -1.38
N ALA A 223 -1.62 2.64 -1.48
CA ALA A 223 -0.86 3.49 -0.57
C ALA A 223 -1.37 3.38 0.87
N ILE A 224 -2.69 3.38 1.08
CA ILE A 224 -3.32 3.20 2.40
C ILE A 224 -2.99 1.82 2.96
N THR A 225 -3.26 0.75 2.23
CA THR A 225 -3.04 -0.62 2.71
C THR A 225 -1.56 -0.95 2.89
N GLY A 226 -0.71 -0.46 2.00
CA GLY A 226 0.74 -0.64 2.06
C GLY A 226 1.39 0.04 3.25
N SER A 227 0.92 1.22 3.66
CA SER A 227 1.49 1.96 4.80
C SER A 227 1.32 1.22 6.14
N PHE A 228 0.24 0.49 6.32
CA PHE A 228 0.01 -0.35 7.50
C PHE A 228 0.86 -1.62 7.50
N SER A 229 1.30 -2.06 6.32
CA SER A 229 2.07 -3.30 6.09
C SER A 229 3.58 -3.07 6.02
N LEU A 230 4.06 -1.84 6.27
CA LEU A 230 5.49 -1.55 6.30
C LEU A 230 6.17 -2.35 7.42
N PHE A 231 7.16 -3.17 7.05
CA PHE A 231 7.86 -4.06 7.98
C PHE A 231 9.28 -4.38 7.53
N GLY A 232 9.48 -5.08 6.41
CA GLY A 232 10.75 -5.66 6.02
C GLY A 232 11.87 -4.65 5.76
N ASP A 233 11.57 -3.55 5.08
CA ASP A 233 12.47 -2.43 4.83
C ASP A 233 12.80 -1.68 6.14
N VAL A 234 11.80 -1.47 6.99
CA VAL A 234 11.98 -0.78 8.27
C VAL A 234 12.86 -1.58 9.22
N ILE A 235 12.55 -2.87 9.42
CA ILE A 235 13.27 -3.72 10.37
C ILE A 235 14.73 -3.93 9.97
N SER A 236 15.03 -4.02 8.68
CA SER A 236 16.39 -4.16 8.18
C SER A 236 17.20 -2.85 8.28
N MET A 237 16.53 -1.71 8.38
CA MET A 237 17.13 -0.39 8.50
C MET A 237 17.38 0.04 9.96
N VAL A 238 16.37 -0.09 10.83
CA VAL A 238 16.40 0.45 12.21
C VAL A 238 16.18 -0.59 13.31
N ASP A 239 16.19 -1.86 12.99
CA ASP A 239 15.90 -2.99 13.86
C ASP A 239 14.44 -3.02 14.36
N TYR A 240 14.11 -3.95 15.27
CA TYR A 240 12.76 -4.17 15.78
C TYR A 240 12.23 -3.07 16.70
N ASN A 241 13.08 -2.18 17.20
CA ASN A 241 12.70 -1.18 18.21
C ASN A 241 11.97 0.03 17.61
N GLY A 242 11.80 0.11 16.28
CA GLY A 242 11.14 1.24 15.61
C GLY A 242 11.94 2.53 15.62
N GLY A 243 13.27 2.47 15.82
CA GLY A 243 14.18 3.61 15.80
C GLY A 243 14.00 4.58 16.96
N ALA A 244 14.63 5.76 16.85
CA ALA A 244 14.58 6.78 17.89
C ALA A 244 13.15 7.28 18.15
N ARG A 245 12.71 7.23 19.42
CA ARG A 245 11.35 7.59 19.85
C ARG A 245 10.23 6.92 19.01
N TYR A 246 10.47 5.72 18.51
CA TYR A 246 9.51 4.95 17.69
C TYR A 246 9.11 5.64 16.38
N SER A 247 9.95 6.50 15.82
CA SER A 247 9.67 7.26 14.59
C SER A 247 9.56 6.38 13.33
N TYR A 248 10.00 5.14 13.42
CA TYR A 248 9.90 4.10 12.39
C TYR A 248 8.99 2.95 12.81
N LEU A 249 8.21 3.09 13.90
CA LEU A 249 7.29 2.05 14.33
C LEU A 249 6.01 2.10 13.49
N TYR A 250 5.72 1.04 12.76
CA TYR A 250 4.50 0.85 11.96
C TYR A 250 3.61 -0.25 12.55
N PRO A 251 2.30 -0.30 12.23
CA PRO A 251 1.35 -1.22 12.89
C PRO A 251 1.75 -2.68 12.78
N LEU A 252 2.16 -3.16 11.59
CA LEU A 252 2.60 -4.55 11.42
C LEU A 252 3.87 -4.86 12.22
N MET A 253 4.78 -3.90 12.33
CA MET A 253 5.99 -4.05 13.14
C MET A 253 5.65 -4.11 14.63
N HIS A 254 4.70 -3.31 15.11
CA HIS A 254 4.22 -3.37 16.49
C HIS A 254 3.56 -4.71 16.79
N LEU A 255 2.67 -5.19 15.91
CA LEU A 255 2.05 -6.52 16.00
C LEU A 255 3.10 -7.62 16.10
N TYR A 256 4.11 -7.58 15.22
CA TYR A 256 5.20 -8.56 15.22
C TYR A 256 5.96 -8.57 16.55
N ASN A 257 6.30 -7.40 17.09
CA ASN A 257 7.01 -7.30 18.37
C ASN A 257 6.19 -7.88 19.53
N ILE A 258 4.89 -7.58 19.58
CA ILE A 258 3.98 -8.11 20.60
C ILE A 258 3.87 -9.63 20.48
N MET A 259 3.69 -10.13 19.25
CA MET A 259 3.44 -11.56 19.01
C MET A 259 4.70 -12.41 19.24
N PHE A 260 5.82 -12.04 18.59
CA PHE A 260 7.01 -12.90 18.51
C PHE A 260 8.10 -12.56 19.51
N ARG A 261 8.18 -11.31 19.99
CA ARG A 261 9.20 -10.91 20.95
C ARG A 261 8.69 -10.85 22.39
N GLN A 262 7.42 -10.50 22.58
CA GLN A 262 6.81 -10.46 23.91
C GLN A 262 5.91 -11.68 24.20
N ASN A 263 5.72 -12.56 23.20
CA ASN A 263 4.88 -13.78 23.30
C ASN A 263 3.44 -13.51 23.78
N GLN A 264 2.87 -12.34 23.41
CA GLN A 264 1.52 -11.95 23.76
C GLN A 264 0.58 -12.17 22.55
N VAL A 265 0.35 -13.44 22.19
CA VAL A 265 -0.41 -13.82 20.99
C VAL A 265 -1.83 -13.27 20.97
N ASN A 266 -2.52 -13.32 22.12
CA ASN A 266 -3.90 -12.82 22.26
C ASN A 266 -4.00 -11.31 21.99
N TYR A 267 -3.09 -10.55 22.57
CA TYR A 267 -3.02 -9.11 22.36
C TYR A 267 -2.57 -8.75 20.92
N ALA A 268 -1.61 -9.48 20.37
CA ALA A 268 -1.21 -9.30 18.96
C ALA A 268 -2.36 -9.58 17.98
N ALA A 269 -3.19 -10.59 18.26
CA ALA A 269 -4.38 -10.87 17.47
C ALA A 269 -5.36 -9.67 17.49
N SER A 270 -5.58 -9.03 18.64
CA SER A 270 -6.43 -7.83 18.72
C SER A 270 -5.85 -6.64 17.93
N ILE A 271 -4.52 -6.48 17.89
CA ILE A 271 -3.86 -5.48 17.01
C ILE A 271 -4.19 -5.77 15.54
N GLY A 272 -4.06 -7.01 15.08
CA GLY A 272 -4.36 -7.40 13.71
C GLY A 272 -5.81 -7.11 13.30
N TYR A 273 -6.79 -7.46 14.16
CA TYR A 273 -8.19 -7.17 13.90
C TYR A 273 -8.53 -5.68 13.95
N MET A 274 -7.90 -4.92 14.85
CA MET A 274 -8.04 -3.46 14.87
C MET A 274 -7.46 -2.83 13.60
N MET A 275 -6.30 -3.29 13.13
CA MET A 275 -5.73 -2.85 11.85
C MET A 275 -6.68 -3.15 10.69
N ALA A 276 -7.25 -4.36 10.64
CA ALA A 276 -8.21 -4.74 9.61
C ALA A 276 -9.47 -3.84 9.65
N LEU A 277 -9.98 -3.53 10.84
CA LEU A 277 -11.11 -2.62 11.02
C LEU A 277 -10.79 -1.20 10.54
N ILE A 278 -9.63 -0.65 10.92
CA ILE A 278 -9.20 0.68 10.50
C ILE A 278 -9.06 0.72 8.97
N LEU A 279 -8.42 -0.29 8.35
CA LEU A 279 -8.29 -0.37 6.90
C LEU A 279 -9.65 -0.50 6.22
N LEU A 280 -10.57 -1.27 6.77
CA LEU A 280 -11.94 -1.39 6.25
C LEU A 280 -12.64 -0.03 6.26
N ILE A 281 -12.55 0.71 7.36
CA ILE A 281 -13.14 2.06 7.49
C ILE A 281 -12.51 3.00 6.46
N LEU A 282 -11.18 3.07 6.39
CA LEU A 282 -10.46 3.97 5.48
C LEU A 282 -10.77 3.67 4.00
N THR A 283 -10.79 2.40 3.62
CA THR A 283 -11.10 2.00 2.24
C THR A 283 -12.57 2.18 1.88
N THR A 284 -13.48 2.01 2.83
CA THR A 284 -14.91 2.29 2.64
C THR A 284 -15.16 3.79 2.50
N LEU A 285 -14.52 4.61 3.33
CA LEU A 285 -14.57 6.08 3.20
C LEU A 285 -14.01 6.55 1.85
N GLN A 286 -12.87 5.99 1.45
CA GLN A 286 -12.31 6.25 0.12
C GLN A 286 -13.33 5.94 -0.98
N ARG A 287 -13.97 4.76 -0.92
CA ARG A 287 -14.98 4.36 -1.90
C ARG A 287 -16.20 5.28 -1.91
N SER A 288 -16.71 5.68 -0.75
CA SER A 288 -17.89 6.54 -0.66
C SER A 288 -17.67 7.93 -1.24
N ILE A 289 -16.48 8.51 -1.06
CA ILE A 289 -16.08 9.78 -1.71
C ILE A 289 -16.07 9.60 -3.24
N ILE A 290 -15.67 8.45 -3.71
CA ILE A 290 -15.55 8.07 -5.12
C ILE A 290 -16.92 7.96 -5.81
N MET A 291 -17.86 7.23 -5.20
CA MET A 291 -19.18 6.98 -5.81
C MET A 291 -20.01 8.27 -5.93
N LYS A 292 -19.78 9.23 -5.05
CA LYS A 292 -20.45 10.53 -5.10
C LYS A 292 -20.06 11.32 -6.35
N ASP A 293 -18.81 11.23 -6.78
CA ASP A 293 -18.32 11.88 -8.01
C ASP A 293 -18.92 11.24 -9.28
N GLU A 294 -19.20 9.92 -9.27
CA GLU A 294 -19.83 9.19 -10.38
C GLU A 294 -21.34 9.52 -10.49
N GLU A 295 -22.04 9.66 -9.37
CA GLU A 295 -23.47 10.02 -9.34
C GLU A 295 -23.71 11.49 -9.71
N GLU A 296 -22.78 12.39 -9.43
CA GLU A 296 -22.87 13.81 -9.79
C GLU A 296 -22.50 14.08 -11.27
N GLY A 297 -22.22 13.04 -12.07
CA GLY A 297 -22.01 13.15 -13.53
C GLY A 297 -20.74 13.90 -13.93
N LEU A 298 -19.73 13.94 -13.07
CA LEU A 298 -18.46 14.62 -13.27
C LEU A 298 -17.39 13.76 -13.98
N ILE A 299 -17.78 12.56 -14.48
CA ILE A 299 -16.91 11.66 -15.25
C ILE A 299 -17.63 11.20 -16.51
#